data_a3bbabf08618b2a4c04e06bf9f3813c6
#
_entry.id   a3bbabf08618b2a4c04e06bf9f3813c6
#
_cell.length_a   1.000
_cell.length_b   1.000
_cell.length_c   1.000
_cell.angle_alpha   90.00
_cell.angle_beta   90.00
_cell.angle_gamma   90.00
#
_symmetry.space_group_name_H-M   'P 1'
#
loop_
_entity.id
_entity.type
_entity.pdbx_description
1 polymer ?
#
loop_
_entity_poly.entity_id
_entity_poly.type
_entity_poly.pdbx_seq_one_letter_code
_entity_poly.pdbx_strand_id
1 'polypeptide(L)'
;MPPWAIFVLLGGAGVLVAVLAGLALGSAGANLRTARRLAGAPEVRVGTLLDARRLPERPVRVAGRVRCRDPLHVDGDERLVAYHRDVEVRLTGGRWRSVERLRESRSFELWDHDGSLAIDPSSAFEPLLTIPSIWRGDPADLDEPHASAVRRLEERHGARAAEARATTRTLNVTDRLLVLAQASRREGGGGVALQPPRGGYLITNLALDDTMRLLGGRHRRVAAISVIGLAAGVLLTAVGIIGAAVAAFLGL
;
A
#
# COMPACT_ATOMS: atom_id res chain seq x y z
N MET A 1 15.77 42.24 19.58
CA MET A 1 16.35 40.91 19.32
C MET A 1 17.66 41.12 18.57
N PRO A 2 18.75 40.46 18.94
CA PRO A 2 19.98 40.57 18.18
C PRO A 2 19.79 40.00 16.76
N PRO A 3 20.39 40.62 15.73
CA PRO A 3 20.11 40.24 14.33
C PRO A 3 20.50 38.80 14.00
N TRP A 4 21.48 38.21 14.65
CA TRP A 4 21.84 36.80 14.47
C TRP A 4 20.74 35.83 14.87
N ALA A 5 19.85 36.19 15.83
CA ALA A 5 18.78 35.34 16.30
C ALA A 5 17.75 35.07 15.20
N ILE A 6 17.51 36.04 14.32
CA ILE A 6 16.59 35.86 13.16
C ILE A 6 17.12 34.78 12.21
N PHE A 7 18.41 34.76 11.94
CA PHE A 7 19.04 33.78 11.07
C PHE A 7 19.04 32.38 11.67
N VAL A 8 19.22 32.26 12.99
CA VAL A 8 19.13 30.98 13.70
C VAL A 8 17.68 30.44 13.64
N LEU A 9 16.69 31.30 13.84
CA LEU A 9 15.29 30.93 13.72
C LEU A 9 14.93 30.50 12.28
N LEU A 10 15.44 31.21 11.27
CA LEU A 10 15.25 30.89 9.87
C LEU A 10 15.86 29.53 9.52
N GLY A 11 17.09 29.28 9.99
CA GLY A 11 17.76 27.99 9.82
C GLY A 11 17.01 26.85 10.48
N GLY A 12 16.54 27.04 11.72
CA GLY A 12 15.73 26.07 12.45
C GLY A 12 14.39 25.74 11.75
N ALA A 13 13.70 26.78 11.24
CA ALA A 13 12.49 26.60 10.44
C ALA A 13 12.78 25.82 9.15
N GLY A 14 13.90 26.11 8.48
CA GLY A 14 14.34 25.38 7.29
C GLY A 14 14.54 23.88 7.55
N VAL A 15 15.23 23.52 8.64
CA VAL A 15 15.42 22.14 9.07
C VAL A 15 14.09 21.45 9.33
N LEU A 16 13.17 22.11 10.05
CA LEU A 16 11.85 21.55 10.35
C LEU A 16 11.07 21.25 9.07
N VAL A 17 11.03 22.19 8.12
CA VAL A 17 10.37 22.01 6.82
C VAL A 17 10.99 20.86 6.03
N ALA A 18 12.33 20.76 6.00
CA ALA A 18 13.03 19.69 5.31
C ALA A 18 12.70 18.30 5.92
N VAL A 19 12.67 18.19 7.25
CA VAL A 19 12.33 16.95 7.96
C VAL A 19 10.89 16.54 7.67
N LEU A 20 9.91 17.46 7.79
CA LEU A 20 8.52 17.17 7.51
C LEU A 20 8.29 16.76 6.05
N ALA A 21 8.94 17.45 5.11
CA ALA A 21 8.90 17.09 3.69
C ALA A 21 9.53 15.72 3.42
N GLY A 22 10.64 15.38 4.08
CA GLY A 22 11.30 14.07 3.99
C GLY A 22 10.41 12.94 4.50
N LEU A 23 9.73 13.12 5.63
CA LEU A 23 8.79 12.16 6.19
C LEU A 23 7.58 11.94 5.24
N ALA A 24 7.03 13.03 4.69
CA ALA A 24 5.93 12.97 3.73
C ALA A 24 6.35 12.25 2.43
N LEU A 25 7.56 12.51 1.93
CA LEU A 25 8.13 11.84 0.77
C LEU A 25 8.34 10.34 1.03
N GLY A 26 8.79 9.98 2.24
CA GLY A 26 8.95 8.59 2.68
C GLY A 26 7.64 7.81 2.62
N SER A 27 6.54 8.40 3.07
CA SER A 27 5.21 7.79 3.03
C SER A 27 4.67 7.60 1.61
N ALA A 28 4.91 8.57 0.72
CA ALA A 28 4.57 8.47 -0.71
C ALA A 28 5.46 7.48 -1.46
N GLY A 29 6.70 7.29 -1.00
CA GLY A 29 7.72 6.46 -1.66
C GLY A 29 7.37 4.97 -1.75
N ALA A 30 6.58 4.43 -0.82
CA ALA A 30 6.14 3.03 -0.86
C ALA A 30 5.26 2.76 -2.09
N ASN A 31 4.26 3.60 -2.33
CA ASN A 31 3.37 3.47 -3.48
C ASN A 31 4.10 3.72 -4.82
N LEU A 32 5.04 4.65 -4.84
CA LEU A 32 5.88 4.90 -6.03
C LEU A 32 6.78 3.70 -6.34
N ARG A 33 7.36 3.05 -5.33
CA ARG A 33 8.14 1.81 -5.52
C ARG A 33 7.25 0.68 -6.06
N THR A 34 6.05 0.52 -5.51
CA THR A 34 5.06 -0.45 -5.98
C THR A 34 4.68 -0.19 -7.44
N ALA A 35 4.36 1.06 -7.78
CA ALA A 35 4.06 1.47 -9.14
C ALA A 35 5.22 1.19 -10.10
N ARG A 36 6.47 1.55 -9.73
CA ARG A 36 7.66 1.27 -10.55
C ARG A 36 7.90 -0.21 -10.76
N ARG A 37 7.71 -1.04 -9.71
CA ARG A 37 7.83 -2.50 -9.83
C ARG A 37 6.80 -3.06 -10.82
N LEU A 38 5.55 -2.60 -10.72
CA LEU A 38 4.49 -3.04 -11.61
C LEU A 38 4.72 -2.58 -13.05
N ALA A 39 5.07 -1.30 -13.27
CA ALA A 39 5.31 -0.75 -14.60
C ALA A 39 6.55 -1.34 -15.29
N GLY A 40 7.62 -1.58 -14.52
CA GLY A 40 8.90 -2.08 -15.06
C GLY A 40 8.92 -3.57 -15.35
N ALA A 41 7.93 -4.35 -14.89
CA ALA A 41 7.88 -5.78 -15.17
C ALA A 41 7.30 -6.04 -16.57
N PRO A 42 7.90 -6.95 -17.37
CA PRO A 42 7.34 -7.33 -18.65
C PRO A 42 6.03 -8.09 -18.47
N GLU A 43 5.10 -7.88 -19.39
CA GLU A 43 3.86 -8.64 -19.45
C GLU A 43 4.11 -9.93 -20.25
N VAL A 44 3.73 -11.07 -19.68
CA VAL A 44 3.91 -12.38 -20.27
C VAL A 44 2.61 -13.15 -20.20
N ARG A 45 2.24 -13.82 -21.30
CA ARG A 45 1.04 -14.67 -21.36
C ARG A 45 1.25 -15.99 -20.62
N VAL A 46 0.18 -16.59 -20.13
CA VAL A 46 0.20 -17.89 -19.45
C VAL A 46 0.86 -18.96 -20.32
N GLY A 47 0.43 -19.11 -21.59
CA GLY A 47 1.00 -20.09 -22.53
C GLY A 47 2.50 -19.90 -22.75
N THR A 48 2.96 -18.65 -22.89
CA THR A 48 4.40 -18.37 -23.05
C THR A 48 5.24 -18.87 -21.88
N LEU A 49 4.70 -18.79 -20.64
CA LEU A 49 5.37 -19.31 -19.45
C LEU A 49 5.34 -20.84 -19.38
N LEU A 50 4.22 -21.45 -19.81
CA LEU A 50 4.07 -22.91 -19.83
C LEU A 50 5.03 -23.57 -20.84
N ASP A 51 5.21 -22.95 -22.01
CA ASP A 51 6.05 -23.45 -23.09
C ASP A 51 7.54 -23.10 -22.88
N ALA A 52 7.86 -22.24 -21.92
CA ALA A 52 9.20 -21.72 -21.72
C ALA A 52 10.18 -22.81 -21.26
N ARG A 53 11.24 -23.09 -22.04
CA ARG A 53 12.34 -23.94 -21.59
C ARG A 53 13.12 -23.32 -20.43
N ARG A 54 13.27 -22.00 -20.43
CA ARG A 54 13.87 -21.19 -19.34
C ARG A 54 12.89 -20.15 -18.89
N LEU A 55 12.59 -20.13 -17.60
CA LEU A 55 11.71 -19.15 -17.00
C LEU A 55 12.44 -17.81 -16.81
N PRO A 56 11.72 -16.67 -16.86
CA PRO A 56 12.28 -15.36 -16.57
C PRO A 56 12.87 -15.30 -15.15
N GLU A 57 14.08 -14.80 -15.03
CA GLU A 57 14.74 -14.59 -13.73
C GLU A 57 14.18 -13.36 -12.99
N ARG A 58 13.57 -12.45 -13.73
CA ARG A 58 12.94 -11.25 -13.16
C ARG A 58 11.45 -11.45 -12.98
N PRO A 59 10.83 -10.76 -12.02
CA PRO A 59 9.37 -10.76 -11.88
C PRO A 59 8.67 -10.35 -13.18
N VAL A 60 7.57 -11.01 -13.47
CA VAL A 60 6.73 -10.77 -14.65
C VAL A 60 5.32 -10.40 -14.25
N ARG A 61 4.63 -9.68 -15.12
CA ARG A 61 3.19 -9.46 -15.02
C ARG A 61 2.48 -10.53 -15.82
N VAL A 62 1.50 -11.17 -15.19
CA VAL A 62 0.65 -12.16 -15.86
C VAL A 62 -0.80 -11.74 -15.66
N ALA A 63 -1.55 -11.66 -16.76
CA ALA A 63 -2.98 -11.40 -16.73
C ALA A 63 -3.76 -12.68 -17.02
N GLY A 64 -4.84 -12.91 -16.28
CA GLY A 64 -5.69 -14.08 -16.47
C GLY A 64 -6.98 -14.02 -15.65
N ARG A 65 -7.87 -14.97 -15.86
CA ARG A 65 -9.08 -15.16 -15.04
C ARG A 65 -8.75 -16.03 -13.84
N VAL A 66 -9.50 -15.86 -12.77
CA VAL A 66 -9.39 -16.67 -11.57
C VAL A 66 -10.07 -18.02 -11.79
N ARG A 67 -9.41 -19.10 -11.35
CA ARG A 67 -10.02 -20.40 -11.13
C ARG A 67 -9.72 -20.84 -9.71
N CYS A 68 -10.75 -20.95 -8.87
CA CYS A 68 -10.62 -21.37 -7.48
C CYS A 68 -11.56 -22.55 -7.22
N ARG A 69 -11.02 -23.61 -6.58
CA ARG A 69 -11.81 -24.81 -6.26
C ARG A 69 -12.61 -24.65 -4.98
N ASP A 70 -12.02 -23.96 -4.00
CA ASP A 70 -12.59 -23.76 -2.67
C ASP A 70 -12.55 -22.26 -2.33
N PRO A 71 -13.52 -21.47 -2.83
CA PRO A 71 -13.57 -20.04 -2.57
C PRO A 71 -14.00 -19.73 -1.12
N LEU A 72 -13.63 -18.54 -0.64
CA LEU A 72 -14.20 -17.97 0.58
C LEU A 72 -15.66 -17.58 0.32
N HIS A 73 -16.50 -17.86 1.30
CA HIS A 73 -17.89 -17.40 1.32
C HIS A 73 -18.00 -16.37 2.44
N VAL A 74 -18.22 -15.13 2.08
CA VAL A 74 -18.37 -14.00 2.99
C VAL A 74 -19.72 -13.37 2.64
N ASP A 75 -20.54 -13.08 3.61
CA ASP A 75 -21.84 -12.43 3.53
C ASP A 75 -22.57 -12.55 2.16
N GLY A 76 -23.48 -13.55 2.04
CA GLY A 76 -24.26 -13.82 0.83
C GLY A 76 -23.59 -14.83 -0.11
N ASP A 77 -23.96 -14.76 -1.40
CA ASP A 77 -23.49 -15.67 -2.45
C ASP A 77 -22.14 -15.29 -3.07
N GLU A 78 -21.42 -14.33 -2.51
CA GLU A 78 -20.13 -13.89 -3.04
C GLU A 78 -19.05 -14.96 -2.83
N ARG A 79 -18.44 -15.38 -3.93
CA ARG A 79 -17.34 -16.34 -3.96
C ARG A 79 -16.03 -15.60 -4.15
N LEU A 80 -15.23 -15.49 -3.08
CA LEU A 80 -14.02 -14.71 -3.05
C LEU A 80 -12.77 -15.59 -3.04
N VAL A 81 -11.68 -15.09 -3.59
CA VAL A 81 -10.33 -15.70 -3.45
C VAL A 81 -9.45 -14.93 -2.47
N ALA A 82 -9.78 -13.67 -2.21
CA ALA A 82 -9.14 -12.89 -1.16
C ALA A 82 -10.13 -11.91 -0.53
N TYR A 83 -10.05 -11.78 0.78
CA TYR A 83 -10.86 -10.88 1.60
C TYR A 83 -9.97 -10.19 2.64
N HIS A 84 -9.80 -8.88 2.49
CA HIS A 84 -9.05 -8.06 3.43
C HIS A 84 -9.97 -7.02 4.06
N ARG A 85 -10.07 -7.02 5.38
CA ARG A 85 -10.87 -6.06 6.12
C ARG A 85 -10.04 -5.41 7.22
N ASP A 86 -10.04 -4.09 7.25
CA ASP A 86 -9.47 -3.26 8.30
C ASP A 86 -10.59 -2.51 8.98
N VAL A 87 -10.81 -2.72 10.28
CA VAL A 87 -11.76 -1.97 11.11
C VAL A 87 -10.96 -1.08 12.04
N GLU A 88 -11.25 0.21 11.99
CA GLU A 88 -10.56 1.23 12.77
C GLU A 88 -11.59 2.15 13.42
N VAL A 89 -11.26 2.66 14.62
CA VAL A 89 -12.05 3.68 15.30
C VAL A 89 -11.21 4.91 15.59
N ARG A 90 -11.83 6.07 15.53
CA ARG A 90 -11.22 7.33 15.88
C ARG A 90 -11.64 7.71 17.29
N LEU A 91 -10.66 7.75 18.20
CA LEU A 91 -10.90 8.19 19.58
C LEU A 91 -11.05 9.71 19.65
N THR A 92 -11.74 10.19 20.69
CA THR A 92 -11.73 11.60 21.07
C THR A 92 -10.30 12.03 21.31
N GLY A 93 -9.82 13.03 20.52
CA GLY A 93 -8.40 13.40 20.45
C GLY A 93 -7.75 13.10 19.08
N GLY A 94 -8.53 12.56 18.11
CA GLY A 94 -8.19 12.56 16.68
C GLY A 94 -7.35 11.39 16.18
N ARG A 95 -6.96 10.43 17.02
CA ARG A 95 -6.15 9.29 16.61
C ARG A 95 -7.01 8.10 16.20
N TRP A 96 -6.73 7.54 15.00
CA TRP A 96 -7.28 6.27 14.56
C TRP A 96 -6.57 5.11 15.26
N ARG A 97 -7.35 4.11 15.68
CA ARG A 97 -6.87 2.88 16.29
C ARG A 97 -7.45 1.69 15.55
N SER A 98 -6.61 0.71 15.27
CA SER A 98 -7.03 -0.54 14.65
C SER A 98 -7.78 -1.38 15.68
N VAL A 99 -8.96 -1.83 15.30
CA VAL A 99 -9.81 -2.77 16.05
C VAL A 99 -9.62 -4.17 15.50
N GLU A 100 -9.61 -4.31 14.16
CA GLU A 100 -9.41 -5.57 13.47
C GLU A 100 -8.56 -5.38 12.23
N ARG A 101 -7.79 -6.42 11.93
CA ARG A 101 -7.09 -6.57 10.66
C ARG A 101 -7.23 -8.01 10.20
N LEU A 102 -8.20 -8.26 9.32
CA LEU A 102 -8.47 -9.58 8.78
C LEU A 102 -7.84 -9.70 7.39
N ARG A 103 -7.16 -10.83 7.15
CA ARG A 103 -6.51 -11.16 5.87
C ARG A 103 -6.77 -12.62 5.59
N GLU A 104 -7.70 -12.89 4.69
CA GLU A 104 -8.02 -14.24 4.26
C GLU A 104 -7.78 -14.38 2.77
N SER A 105 -7.23 -15.52 2.37
CA SER A 105 -7.02 -15.85 0.96
C SER A 105 -7.09 -17.36 0.75
N ARG A 106 -7.44 -17.75 -0.48
CA ARG A 106 -7.49 -19.14 -0.93
C ARG A 106 -6.53 -19.33 -2.09
N SER A 107 -6.07 -20.58 -2.23
CA SER A 107 -5.30 -21.01 -3.39
C SER A 107 -6.15 -20.88 -4.65
N PHE A 108 -5.57 -20.31 -5.69
CA PHE A 108 -6.24 -20.22 -6.98
C PHE A 108 -5.24 -20.36 -8.13
N GLU A 109 -5.77 -20.56 -9.31
CA GLU A 109 -5.03 -20.55 -10.55
C GLU A 109 -5.40 -19.32 -11.35
N LEU A 110 -4.40 -18.76 -12.02
CA LEU A 110 -4.59 -17.77 -13.06
C LEU A 110 -4.65 -18.50 -14.40
N TRP A 111 -5.75 -18.41 -15.11
CA TRP A 111 -5.93 -19.15 -16.35
C TRP A 111 -6.32 -18.23 -17.52
N ASP A 112 -5.93 -18.64 -18.69
CA ASP A 112 -6.39 -18.16 -19.98
C ASP A 112 -6.67 -19.36 -20.92
N HIS A 113 -6.90 -19.10 -22.22
CA HIS A 113 -7.15 -20.16 -23.19
C HIS A 113 -5.93 -21.10 -23.42
N ASP A 114 -4.73 -20.67 -23.05
CA ASP A 114 -3.50 -21.45 -23.26
C ASP A 114 -3.17 -22.36 -22.06
N GLY A 115 -3.79 -22.15 -20.91
CA GLY A 115 -3.59 -22.98 -19.73
C GLY A 115 -3.80 -22.27 -18.41
N SER A 116 -3.22 -22.82 -17.33
CA SER A 116 -3.31 -22.25 -15.99
C SER A 116 -1.98 -22.25 -15.24
N LEU A 117 -1.78 -21.25 -14.39
CA LEU A 117 -0.64 -21.08 -13.49
C LEU A 117 -1.14 -21.03 -12.05
N ALA A 118 -0.64 -21.92 -11.21
CA ALA A 118 -0.97 -21.92 -9.79
C ALA A 118 -0.33 -20.73 -9.08
N ILE A 119 -1.07 -20.12 -8.17
CA ILE A 119 -0.61 -19.08 -7.26
C ILE A 119 -0.60 -19.67 -5.85
N ASP A 120 0.57 -19.66 -5.22
CA ASP A 120 0.75 -20.13 -3.87
C ASP A 120 0.21 -19.10 -2.86
N PRO A 121 -0.78 -19.48 -2.04
CA PRO A 121 -1.39 -18.59 -1.05
C PRO A 121 -0.57 -18.44 0.23
N SER A 122 0.53 -19.17 0.40
CA SER A 122 1.32 -19.21 1.64
C SER A 122 1.94 -17.85 2.00
N SER A 123 2.00 -16.91 1.04
CA SER A 123 2.37 -15.53 1.27
C SER A 123 1.14 -14.65 1.20
N ALA A 124 0.90 -13.86 2.22
CA ALA A 124 -0.18 -12.88 2.24
C ALA A 124 -0.12 -12.00 0.99
N PHE A 125 -1.27 -11.85 0.30
CA PHE A 125 -1.41 -10.98 -0.85
C PHE A 125 -1.42 -9.51 -0.39
N GLU A 126 -0.29 -9.02 0.11
CA GLU A 126 -0.16 -7.62 0.50
C GLU A 126 0.89 -6.92 -0.36
N PRO A 127 0.56 -5.75 -0.92
CA PRO A 127 -0.74 -5.09 -0.90
C PRO A 127 -1.72 -5.62 -1.96
N LEU A 128 -2.99 -5.80 -1.58
CA LEU A 128 -4.07 -6.05 -2.51
C LEU A 128 -4.51 -4.73 -3.13
N LEU A 129 -4.30 -4.59 -4.44
CA LEU A 129 -4.54 -3.35 -5.18
C LEU A 129 -5.91 -3.38 -5.86
N THR A 130 -6.95 -3.20 -5.07
CA THR A 130 -8.34 -3.11 -5.54
C THR A 130 -8.96 -1.80 -5.07
N ILE A 131 -10.06 -1.41 -5.68
CA ILE A 131 -10.86 -0.29 -5.17
C ILE A 131 -11.50 -0.74 -3.85
N PRO A 132 -11.17 -0.10 -2.71
CA PRO A 132 -11.73 -0.49 -1.44
C PRO A 132 -13.20 -0.08 -1.33
N SER A 133 -14.03 -0.93 -0.76
CA SER A 133 -15.30 -0.53 -0.15
C SER A 133 -15.01 0.09 1.21
N ILE A 134 -15.52 1.30 1.45
CA ILE A 134 -15.31 2.02 2.70
C ILE A 134 -16.66 2.31 3.32
N TRP A 135 -16.90 1.70 4.48
CA TRP A 135 -17.99 2.07 5.36
C TRP A 135 -17.49 3.04 6.44
N ARG A 136 -18.31 4.01 6.80
CA ARG A 136 -18.07 4.92 7.93
C ARG A 136 -19.38 5.12 8.67
N GLY A 137 -19.32 5.10 10.00
CA GLY A 137 -20.51 5.25 10.84
C GLY A 137 -20.17 5.46 12.31
N ASP A 138 -21.20 5.35 13.13
CA ASP A 138 -21.05 5.38 14.57
C ASP A 138 -20.38 4.06 15.03
N PRO A 139 -19.46 4.11 16.00
CA PRO A 139 -18.92 2.90 16.62
C PRO A 139 -19.99 1.97 17.21
N ALA A 140 -21.15 2.50 17.60
CA ALA A 140 -22.28 1.73 18.09
C ALA A 140 -22.97 0.87 17.00
N ASP A 141 -22.79 1.21 15.72
CA ASP A 141 -23.34 0.46 14.59
C ASP A 141 -22.48 -0.76 14.22
N LEU A 142 -21.35 -0.97 14.90
CA LEU A 142 -20.51 -2.13 14.68
C LEU A 142 -21.10 -3.37 15.31
N ASP A 143 -21.16 -4.46 14.53
CA ASP A 143 -21.56 -5.77 15.02
C ASP A 143 -20.56 -6.35 16.02
N GLU A 144 -21.01 -7.32 16.85
CA GLU A 144 -20.10 -8.16 17.61
C GLU A 144 -19.28 -9.06 16.65
N PRO A 145 -17.98 -9.27 16.89
CA PRO A 145 -17.21 -8.95 18.09
C PRO A 145 -16.56 -7.56 18.09
N HIS A 146 -16.77 -6.72 17.07
CA HIS A 146 -16.10 -5.41 16.92
C HIS A 146 -16.54 -4.44 18.03
N ALA A 147 -17.83 -4.38 18.36
CA ALA A 147 -18.35 -3.53 19.42
C ALA A 147 -17.68 -3.82 20.78
N SER A 148 -17.47 -5.10 21.09
CA SER A 148 -16.73 -5.50 22.31
C SER A 148 -15.25 -5.10 22.27
N ALA A 149 -14.62 -5.17 21.10
CA ALA A 149 -13.24 -4.74 20.93
C ALA A 149 -13.09 -3.21 21.08
N VAL A 150 -14.07 -2.45 20.58
CA VAL A 150 -14.12 -0.98 20.77
C VAL A 150 -14.24 -0.63 22.27
N ARG A 151 -15.17 -1.25 23.00
CA ARG A 151 -15.30 -1.02 24.44
C ARG A 151 -13.99 -1.24 25.20
N ARG A 152 -13.30 -2.36 24.94
CA ARG A 152 -11.99 -2.64 25.56
C ARG A 152 -10.93 -1.59 25.20
N LEU A 153 -11.02 -1.04 23.99
CA LEU A 153 -10.10 -0.01 23.51
C LEU A 153 -10.37 1.34 24.20
N GLU A 154 -11.63 1.70 24.38
CA GLU A 154 -12.08 2.89 25.13
C GLU A 154 -11.63 2.84 26.59
N GLU A 155 -11.86 1.71 27.27
CA GLU A 155 -11.42 1.48 28.64
C GLU A 155 -9.91 1.63 28.80
N ARG A 156 -9.14 1.03 27.87
CA ARG A 156 -7.68 1.07 27.90
C ARG A 156 -7.11 2.48 27.71
N HIS A 157 -7.77 3.31 26.92
CA HIS A 157 -7.27 4.64 26.56
C HIS A 157 -7.97 5.77 27.36
N GLY A 158 -9.01 5.48 28.11
CA GLY A 158 -9.82 6.49 28.81
C GLY A 158 -10.46 7.51 27.87
N ALA A 159 -10.77 7.11 26.63
CA ALA A 159 -11.27 7.99 25.59
C ALA A 159 -12.36 7.28 24.79
N ARG A 160 -13.46 8.00 24.45
CA ARG A 160 -14.55 7.44 23.66
C ARG A 160 -14.23 7.38 22.19
N ALA A 161 -14.74 6.36 21.52
CA ALA A 161 -14.74 6.29 20.07
C ALA A 161 -15.80 7.23 19.49
N ALA A 162 -15.39 8.08 18.57
CA ALA A 162 -16.25 9.11 17.96
C ALA A 162 -16.68 8.76 16.53
N GLU A 163 -15.94 7.88 15.86
CA GLU A 163 -16.23 7.47 14.48
C GLU A 163 -15.60 6.10 14.26
N ALA A 164 -16.27 5.24 13.50
CA ALA A 164 -15.74 3.96 13.04
C ALA A 164 -15.58 3.97 11.52
N ARG A 165 -14.62 3.20 11.02
CA ARG A 165 -14.36 2.98 9.61
C ARG A 165 -14.02 1.51 9.36
N ALA A 166 -14.73 0.87 8.43
CA ALA A 166 -14.34 -0.41 7.88
C ALA A 166 -13.88 -0.23 6.43
N THR A 167 -12.70 -0.74 6.12
CA THR A 167 -12.15 -0.72 4.76
C THR A 167 -12.01 -2.16 4.28
N THR A 168 -12.78 -2.53 3.27
CA THR A 168 -12.81 -3.90 2.73
C THR A 168 -12.25 -3.91 1.31
N ARG A 169 -11.40 -4.89 1.01
CA ARG A 169 -10.89 -5.18 -0.33
C ARG A 169 -11.14 -6.64 -0.62
N THR A 170 -11.70 -6.91 -1.80
CA THR A 170 -12.06 -8.27 -2.22
C THR A 170 -11.50 -8.58 -3.60
N LEU A 171 -11.28 -9.88 -3.85
CA LEU A 171 -11.09 -10.43 -5.18
C LEU A 171 -12.11 -11.54 -5.38
N ASN A 172 -12.90 -11.42 -6.42
CA ASN A 172 -13.93 -12.40 -6.78
C ASN A 172 -13.37 -13.51 -7.68
N VAL A 173 -13.99 -14.70 -7.64
CA VAL A 173 -13.64 -15.79 -8.57
C VAL A 173 -13.94 -15.45 -10.04
N THR A 174 -14.79 -14.45 -10.29
CA THR A 174 -15.13 -13.99 -11.63
C THR A 174 -14.19 -12.92 -12.17
N ASP A 175 -13.29 -12.41 -11.33
CA ASP A 175 -12.38 -11.32 -11.70
C ASP A 175 -11.35 -11.79 -12.74
N ARG A 176 -10.93 -10.83 -13.56
CA ARG A 176 -9.69 -10.90 -14.31
C ARG A 176 -8.61 -10.19 -13.52
N LEU A 177 -7.53 -10.88 -13.22
CA LEU A 177 -6.45 -10.34 -12.41
C LEU A 177 -5.22 -10.03 -13.26
N LEU A 178 -4.50 -9.01 -12.82
CA LEU A 178 -3.12 -8.73 -13.19
C LEU A 178 -2.25 -9.01 -11.97
N VAL A 179 -1.32 -9.95 -12.11
CA VAL A 179 -0.46 -10.42 -11.02
C VAL A 179 1.00 -10.15 -11.36
N LEU A 180 1.71 -9.48 -10.47
CA LEU A 180 3.17 -9.40 -10.50
C LEU A 180 3.73 -10.53 -9.65
N ALA A 181 4.43 -11.46 -10.28
CA ALA A 181 4.97 -12.66 -9.65
C ALA A 181 6.30 -13.08 -10.25
N GLN A 182 7.00 -13.97 -9.57
CA GLN A 182 8.16 -14.70 -10.09
C GLN A 182 7.68 -16.05 -10.62
N ALA A 183 7.96 -16.33 -11.89
CA ALA A 183 7.69 -17.67 -12.43
C ALA A 183 8.71 -18.67 -11.90
N SER A 184 8.26 -19.84 -11.44
CA SER A 184 9.11 -20.93 -10.95
C SER A 184 8.59 -22.28 -11.42
N ARG A 185 9.47 -23.28 -11.48
CA ARG A 185 9.04 -24.67 -11.69
C ARG A 185 8.51 -25.23 -10.38
N ARG A 186 7.41 -25.97 -10.47
CA ARG A 186 6.82 -26.64 -9.29
C ARG A 186 7.74 -27.76 -8.85
N GLU A 187 7.99 -27.90 -7.57
CA GLU A 187 8.68 -29.04 -7.00
C GLU A 187 7.93 -30.32 -7.36
N GLY A 188 8.63 -31.34 -7.90
CA GLY A 188 8.02 -32.58 -8.38
C GLY A 188 7.77 -32.66 -9.88
N GLY A 189 8.28 -31.73 -10.69
CA GLY A 189 8.34 -31.86 -12.18
C GLY A 189 7.03 -31.52 -12.91
N GLY A 190 6.03 -31.01 -12.27
CA GLY A 190 4.68 -30.84 -12.78
C GLY A 190 4.26 -29.42 -13.17
N GLY A 191 5.04 -28.68 -13.96
CA GLY A 191 4.54 -27.42 -14.50
C GLY A 191 5.16 -26.14 -13.91
N VAL A 192 4.58 -25.00 -14.29
CA VAL A 192 5.01 -23.67 -13.84
C VAL A 192 4.03 -23.14 -12.80
N ALA A 193 4.55 -22.52 -11.74
CA ALA A 193 3.79 -21.82 -10.72
C ALA A 193 4.27 -20.37 -10.59
N LEU A 194 3.42 -19.52 -10.10
CA LEU A 194 3.74 -18.15 -9.75
C LEU A 194 4.05 -18.08 -8.26
N GLN A 195 5.20 -17.55 -7.92
CA GLN A 195 5.66 -17.35 -6.55
C GLN A 195 5.78 -15.86 -6.21
N PRO A 196 5.74 -15.49 -4.93
CA PRO A 196 5.93 -14.10 -4.54
C PRO A 196 7.36 -13.64 -4.87
N PRO A 197 7.53 -12.54 -5.59
CA PRO A 197 8.84 -11.95 -5.76
C PRO A 197 9.31 -11.27 -4.46
N ARG A 198 10.57 -10.82 -4.39
CA ARG A 198 11.04 -10.02 -3.25
C ARG A 198 10.10 -8.84 -3.02
N GLY A 199 9.48 -8.78 -1.84
CA GLY A 199 8.47 -7.77 -1.46
C GLY A 199 7.02 -8.15 -1.78
N GLY A 200 6.72 -9.45 -1.91
CA GLY A 200 5.37 -10.00 -2.02
C GLY A 200 4.74 -9.90 -3.41
N TYR A 201 3.62 -10.55 -3.58
CA TYR A 201 2.79 -10.39 -4.77
C TYR A 201 2.24 -8.98 -4.87
N LEU A 202 2.00 -8.51 -6.10
CA LEU A 202 1.11 -7.39 -6.37
C LEU A 202 -0.03 -7.94 -7.22
N ILE A 203 -1.22 -7.91 -6.64
CA ILE A 203 -2.42 -8.45 -7.28
C ILE A 203 -3.45 -7.34 -7.40
N THR A 204 -4.02 -7.20 -8.59
CA THR A 204 -5.07 -6.23 -8.88
C THR A 204 -6.10 -6.80 -9.83
N ASN A 205 -7.35 -6.41 -9.67
CA ASN A 205 -8.43 -6.65 -10.64
C ASN A 205 -8.66 -5.44 -11.56
N LEU A 206 -7.79 -4.45 -11.50
CA LEU A 206 -7.84 -3.25 -12.34
C LEU A 206 -6.89 -3.39 -13.53
N ALA A 207 -7.21 -2.71 -14.61
CA ALA A 207 -6.27 -2.51 -15.71
C ALA A 207 -4.99 -1.81 -15.21
N LEU A 208 -3.87 -2.00 -15.90
CA LEU A 208 -2.58 -1.43 -15.49
C LEU A 208 -2.68 0.08 -15.30
N ASP A 209 -3.30 0.80 -16.25
CA ASP A 209 -3.42 2.25 -16.21
C ASP A 209 -4.23 2.74 -15.00
N ASP A 210 -5.33 2.04 -14.66
CA ASP A 210 -6.15 2.38 -13.50
C ASP A 210 -5.43 2.06 -12.19
N THR A 211 -4.69 0.95 -12.15
CA THR A 211 -3.81 0.62 -11.02
C THR A 211 -2.74 1.68 -10.83
N MET A 212 -2.13 2.17 -11.91
CA MET A 212 -1.14 3.25 -11.86
C MET A 212 -1.76 4.57 -11.41
N ARG A 213 -3.00 4.88 -11.81
CA ARG A 213 -3.75 6.04 -11.31
C ARG A 213 -4.08 5.91 -9.83
N LEU A 214 -4.50 4.72 -9.38
CA LEU A 214 -4.78 4.43 -7.97
C LEU A 214 -3.53 4.64 -7.11
N LEU A 215 -2.38 4.12 -7.54
CA LEU A 215 -1.11 4.25 -6.84
C LEU A 215 -0.52 5.66 -6.91
N GLY A 216 -0.70 6.35 -8.05
CA GLY A 216 -0.10 7.66 -8.33
C GLY A 216 -0.96 8.86 -7.97
N GLY A 217 -2.29 8.76 -8.03
CA GLY A 217 -3.18 9.92 -8.07
C GLY A 217 -3.06 10.87 -6.89
N ARG A 218 -3.27 10.39 -5.67
CA ARG A 218 -3.21 11.22 -4.45
C ARG A 218 -1.76 11.50 -4.02
N HIS A 219 -0.88 10.54 -4.22
CA HIS A 219 0.51 10.61 -3.76
C HIS A 219 1.42 11.42 -4.69
N ARG A 220 1.05 11.62 -5.95
CA ARG A 220 1.83 12.46 -6.89
C ARG A 220 1.86 13.91 -6.45
N ARG A 221 0.74 14.46 -5.97
CA ARG A 221 0.68 15.83 -5.42
C ARG A 221 1.48 15.93 -4.13
N VAL A 222 1.32 14.97 -3.21
CA VAL A 222 2.11 14.91 -1.97
C VAL A 222 3.59 14.82 -2.26
N ALA A 223 4.01 13.96 -3.18
CA ALA A 223 5.41 13.84 -3.57
C ALA A 223 5.95 15.15 -4.20
N ALA A 224 5.19 15.80 -5.08
CA ALA A 224 5.59 17.08 -5.68
C ALA A 224 5.75 18.18 -4.61
N ILE A 225 4.76 18.32 -3.71
CA ILE A 225 4.81 19.29 -2.61
C ILE A 225 5.99 19.00 -1.68
N SER A 226 6.25 17.71 -1.39
CA SER A 226 7.36 17.30 -0.53
C SER A 226 8.72 17.62 -1.15
N VAL A 227 8.89 17.44 -2.46
CA VAL A 227 10.14 17.80 -3.17
C VAL A 227 10.36 19.31 -3.12
N ILE A 228 9.32 20.10 -3.36
CA ILE A 228 9.39 21.56 -3.25
C ILE A 228 9.70 21.99 -1.81
N GLY A 229 9.03 21.41 -0.82
CA GLY A 229 9.27 21.67 0.59
C GLY A 229 10.68 21.30 1.02
N LEU A 230 11.22 20.19 0.53
CA LEU A 230 12.61 19.78 0.82
C LEU A 230 13.61 20.80 0.26
N ALA A 231 13.44 21.21 -0.99
CA ALA A 231 14.30 22.21 -1.62
C ALA A 231 14.23 23.56 -0.89
N ALA A 232 13.03 24.02 -0.56
CA ALA A 232 12.84 25.26 0.21
C ALA A 232 13.44 25.17 1.61
N GLY A 233 13.26 24.04 2.32
CA GLY A 233 13.83 23.80 3.64
C GLY A 233 15.37 23.85 3.61
N VAL A 234 16.01 23.22 2.63
CA VAL A 234 17.47 23.25 2.45
C VAL A 234 17.96 24.67 2.17
N LEU A 235 17.27 25.42 1.30
CA LEU A 235 17.63 26.81 1.00
C LEU A 235 17.51 27.71 2.24
N LEU A 236 16.42 27.62 2.99
CA LEU A 236 16.22 28.38 4.23
C LEU A 236 17.29 28.05 5.27
N THR A 237 17.65 26.78 5.39
CA THR A 237 18.72 26.35 6.31
C THR A 237 20.07 26.96 5.89
N ALA A 238 20.41 26.91 4.60
CA ALA A 238 21.64 27.49 4.08
C ALA A 238 21.72 29.01 4.31
N VAL A 239 20.60 29.73 4.01
CA VAL A 239 20.52 31.19 4.27
C VAL A 239 20.64 31.49 5.75
N GLY A 240 20.01 30.71 6.62
CA GLY A 240 20.08 30.84 8.07
C GLY A 240 21.52 30.67 8.59
N ILE A 241 22.20 29.62 8.15
CA ILE A 241 23.62 29.36 8.57
C ILE A 241 24.56 30.46 8.08
N ILE A 242 24.46 30.82 6.79
CA ILE A 242 25.32 31.87 6.20
C ILE A 242 25.06 33.22 6.87
N GLY A 243 23.77 33.57 7.05
CA GLY A 243 23.42 34.84 7.71
C GLY A 243 23.89 34.94 9.16
N ALA A 244 23.74 33.83 9.91
CA ALA A 244 24.25 33.78 11.29
C ALA A 244 25.78 33.91 11.34
N ALA A 245 26.51 33.25 10.44
CA ALA A 245 27.96 33.35 10.36
C ALA A 245 28.44 34.78 10.01
N VAL A 246 27.78 35.44 9.04
CA VAL A 246 28.07 36.82 8.66
C VAL A 246 27.75 37.79 9.79
N ALA A 247 26.61 37.66 10.47
CA ALA A 247 26.26 38.50 11.60
C ALA A 247 27.25 38.36 12.78
N ALA A 248 27.67 37.11 13.06
CA ALA A 248 28.70 36.85 14.09
C ALA A 248 30.06 37.46 13.72
N PHE A 249 30.44 37.40 12.43
CA PHE A 249 31.72 37.97 11.97
C PHE A 249 31.73 39.49 12.00
N LEU A 250 30.58 40.13 11.73
CA LEU A 250 30.43 41.60 11.76
C LEU A 250 30.16 42.16 13.17
N GLY A 251 30.04 41.30 14.21
CA GLY A 251 29.76 41.70 15.57
C GLY A 251 28.37 42.30 15.79
N LEU A 252 27.40 41.92 14.94
CA LEU A 252 26.00 42.39 14.94
C LEU A 252 25.08 41.56 15.83
#